data_72c2ef05c160ce30c9805e629599de24
#
_entry.id   72c2ef05c160ce30c9805e629599de24
#
_cell.length_a   1.000
_cell.length_b   1.000
_cell.length_c   1.000
_cell.angle_alpha   90.00
_cell.angle_beta   90.00
_cell.angle_gamma   90.00
#
_symmetry.space_group_name_H-M   'P 1'
#
loop_
_entity.id
_entity.type
_entity.pdbx_description
1 polymer ?
#
loop_
_entity_poly.entity_id
_entity_poly.type
_entity_poly.pdbx_seq_one_letter_code
_entity_poly.pdbx_strand_id
1 'polypeptide(L)'
;MSAQCTQIVSDYTKKLIAVTYVCVWIINGLIFLLMPLILKAYQLSDVTAGAARQIMIFHAVSCMLVWPVAFSLPATFRAAGDAKMCMIISVISMWIFRIIFSYILGKYVGMGVLGVWVAMVIDWIVRAICFVIRYFSGRWKHQALAG
;
A
#
# COMPACT_ATOMS: atom_id res chain seq x y z
N MET A 1 -27.36 9.44 7.19
CA MET A 1 -26.88 9.68 5.81
C MET A 1 -27.80 8.93 4.86
N SER A 2 -28.39 9.58 3.86
CA SER A 2 -29.29 8.93 2.93
C SER A 2 -28.54 7.89 2.05
N ALA A 3 -29.26 6.88 1.53
CA ALA A 3 -28.69 5.89 0.60
C ALA A 3 -27.97 6.56 -0.58
N GLN A 4 -28.48 7.71 -1.01
CA GLN A 4 -27.90 8.54 -2.07
C GLN A 4 -26.51 9.07 -1.71
N CYS A 5 -26.30 9.54 -0.49
CA CYS A 5 -24.97 9.95 0.00
C CYS A 5 -23.97 8.82 0.02
N THR A 6 -24.39 7.61 0.44
CA THR A 6 -23.53 6.43 0.45
C THR A 6 -23.09 6.05 -0.95
N GLN A 7 -23.99 6.16 -1.93
CA GLN A 7 -23.67 5.87 -3.33
C GLN A 7 -22.68 6.88 -3.91
N ILE A 8 -22.85 8.16 -3.61
CA ILE A 8 -21.92 9.23 -4.01
C ILE A 8 -20.52 8.94 -3.44
N VAL A 9 -20.40 8.61 -2.16
CA VAL A 9 -19.11 8.26 -1.54
C VAL A 9 -18.47 7.06 -2.21
N SER A 10 -19.25 6.02 -2.53
CA SER A 10 -18.76 4.84 -3.24
C SER A 10 -18.24 5.18 -4.64
N ASP A 11 -18.95 6.01 -5.40
CA ASP A 11 -18.54 6.42 -6.74
C ASP A 11 -17.28 7.29 -6.70
N TYR A 12 -17.18 8.21 -5.76
CA TYR A 12 -15.97 9.00 -5.53
C TYR A 12 -14.78 8.12 -5.15
N THR A 13 -14.98 7.10 -4.32
CA THR A 13 -13.93 6.16 -3.95
C THR A 13 -13.37 5.41 -5.15
N LYS A 14 -14.24 4.92 -6.03
CA LYS A 14 -13.82 4.26 -7.27
C LYS A 14 -13.02 5.19 -8.18
N LYS A 15 -13.47 6.42 -8.35
CA LYS A 15 -12.76 7.44 -9.12
C LYS A 15 -11.42 7.79 -8.49
N LEU A 16 -11.35 7.93 -7.16
CA LEU A 16 -10.13 8.22 -6.43
C LEU A 16 -9.10 7.10 -6.60
N ILE A 17 -9.52 5.84 -6.49
CA ILE A 17 -8.66 4.69 -6.72
C ILE A 17 -8.13 4.68 -8.15
N ALA A 18 -8.99 4.91 -9.14
CA ALA A 18 -8.59 4.96 -10.55
C ALA A 18 -7.55 6.07 -10.81
N VAL A 19 -7.78 7.28 -10.30
CA VAL A 19 -6.82 8.39 -10.42
C VAL A 19 -5.52 8.06 -9.70
N THR A 20 -5.57 7.46 -8.53
CA THR A 20 -4.38 7.05 -7.77
C THR A 20 -3.56 6.01 -8.54
N TYR A 21 -4.21 5.02 -9.17
CA TYR A 21 -3.53 4.05 -10.04
C TYR A 21 -2.82 4.74 -11.21
N VAL A 22 -3.49 5.63 -11.90
CA VAL A 22 -2.91 6.38 -13.02
C VAL A 22 -1.68 7.18 -12.56
N CYS A 23 -1.80 7.94 -11.47
CA CYS A 23 -0.69 8.72 -10.91
C CYS A 23 0.49 7.84 -10.49
N VAL A 24 0.24 6.73 -9.78
CA VAL A 24 1.26 5.78 -9.33
C VAL A 24 1.97 5.14 -10.53
N TRP A 25 1.24 4.77 -11.56
CA TRP A 25 1.82 4.20 -12.77
C TRP A 25 2.70 5.19 -13.52
N ILE A 26 2.27 6.44 -13.64
CA ILE A 26 3.07 7.51 -14.27
C ILE A 26 4.36 7.74 -13.48
N ILE A 27 4.27 7.90 -12.16
CA ILE A 27 5.43 8.16 -11.30
C ILE A 27 6.42 7.00 -11.35
N ASN A 28 5.93 5.75 -11.23
CA ASN A 28 6.80 4.57 -11.29
C ASN A 28 7.39 4.36 -12.68
N GLY A 29 6.64 4.66 -13.75
CA GLY A 29 7.16 4.65 -15.12
C GLY A 29 8.32 5.63 -15.31
N LEU A 30 8.21 6.85 -14.74
CA LEU A 30 9.30 7.83 -14.72
C LEU A 30 10.49 7.33 -13.90
N ILE A 31 10.28 6.69 -12.77
CA ILE A 31 11.34 6.07 -11.96
C ILE A 31 12.06 4.99 -12.74
N PHE A 32 11.36 4.12 -13.48
CA PHE A 32 11.97 3.11 -14.35
C PHE A 32 12.83 3.72 -15.46
N LEU A 33 12.35 4.78 -16.10
CA LEU A 33 13.11 5.49 -17.13
C LEU A 33 14.37 6.17 -16.57
N LEU A 34 14.28 6.73 -15.37
CA LEU A 34 15.37 7.45 -14.72
C LEU A 34 16.26 6.54 -13.87
N MET A 35 15.91 5.26 -13.70
CA MET A 35 16.64 4.33 -12.85
C MET A 35 18.15 4.27 -13.16
N PRO A 36 18.61 4.11 -14.41
CA PRO A 36 20.04 4.10 -14.69
C PRO A 36 20.73 5.42 -14.33
N LEU A 37 20.05 6.54 -14.52
CA LEU A 37 20.56 7.85 -14.14
C LEU A 37 20.66 8.01 -12.62
N ILE A 38 19.65 7.56 -11.88
CA ILE A 38 19.61 7.59 -10.42
C ILE A 38 20.75 6.74 -9.84
N LEU A 39 20.92 5.51 -10.30
CA LEU A 39 21.98 4.61 -9.84
C LEU A 39 23.37 5.16 -10.15
N LYS A 40 23.53 5.80 -11.30
CA LYS A 40 24.79 6.45 -11.69
C LYS A 40 25.10 7.69 -10.82
N ALA A 41 24.06 8.47 -10.48
CA ALA A 41 24.21 9.66 -9.62
C ALA A 41 24.67 9.32 -8.20
N TYR A 42 24.27 8.16 -7.68
CA TYR A 42 24.68 7.68 -6.35
C TYR A 42 26.07 7.06 -6.32
N GLN A 43 26.72 6.87 -7.47
CA GLN A 43 28.08 6.29 -7.59
C GLN A 43 28.25 4.99 -6.79
N LEU A 44 27.24 4.11 -6.83
CA LEU A 44 27.25 2.83 -6.11
C LEU A 44 28.21 1.84 -6.79
N SER A 45 28.79 0.95 -5.99
CA SER A 45 29.52 -0.21 -6.52
C SER A 45 28.58 -1.11 -7.33
N ASP A 46 29.09 -1.86 -8.30
CA ASP A 46 28.29 -2.69 -9.18
C ASP A 46 27.40 -3.69 -8.41
N VAL A 47 27.91 -4.26 -7.33
CA VAL A 47 27.15 -5.17 -6.46
C VAL A 47 26.00 -4.46 -5.76
N THR A 48 26.27 -3.28 -5.19
CA THR A 48 25.26 -2.47 -4.48
C THR A 48 24.24 -1.90 -5.47
N ALA A 49 24.66 -1.48 -6.65
CA ALA A 49 23.78 -1.00 -7.71
C ALA A 49 22.84 -2.11 -8.20
N GLY A 50 23.33 -3.34 -8.34
CA GLY A 50 22.51 -4.51 -8.68
C GLY A 50 21.41 -4.79 -7.63
N ALA A 51 21.78 -4.79 -6.34
CA ALA A 51 20.85 -4.97 -5.25
C ALA A 51 19.81 -3.84 -5.17
N ALA A 52 20.25 -2.59 -5.31
CA ALA A 52 19.38 -1.42 -5.32
C ALA A 52 18.38 -1.47 -6.48
N ARG A 53 18.84 -1.83 -7.67
CA ARG A 53 18.00 -1.99 -8.85
C ARG A 53 16.90 -3.05 -8.64
N GLN A 54 17.25 -4.19 -8.07
CA GLN A 54 16.33 -5.28 -7.78
C GLN A 54 15.25 -4.84 -6.78
N ILE A 55 15.65 -4.15 -5.71
CA ILE A 55 14.72 -3.59 -4.72
C ILE A 55 13.81 -2.54 -5.35
N MET A 56 14.34 -1.63 -6.15
CA MET A 56 13.56 -0.59 -6.82
C MET A 56 12.51 -1.18 -7.77
N ILE A 57 12.86 -2.19 -8.57
CA ILE A 57 11.93 -2.88 -9.47
C ILE A 57 10.83 -3.57 -8.66
N PHE A 58 11.20 -4.33 -7.64
CA PHE A 58 10.27 -5.02 -6.77
C PHE A 58 9.29 -4.06 -6.07
N HIS A 59 9.82 -2.97 -5.51
CA HIS A 59 9.02 -1.93 -4.87
C HIS A 59 8.07 -1.26 -5.85
N ALA A 60 8.56 -0.86 -7.02
CA ALA A 60 7.77 -0.18 -8.03
C ALA A 60 6.60 -1.03 -8.55
N VAL A 61 6.85 -2.30 -8.85
CA VAL A 61 5.80 -3.24 -9.27
C VAL A 61 4.76 -3.45 -8.17
N SER A 62 5.22 -3.66 -6.94
CA SER A 62 4.33 -3.83 -5.78
C SER A 62 3.51 -2.57 -5.51
N CYS A 63 4.12 -1.41 -5.62
CA CYS A 63 3.46 -0.11 -5.48
C CYS A 63 2.38 0.09 -6.55
N MET A 64 2.67 -0.24 -7.80
CA MET A 64 1.71 -0.14 -8.90
C MET A 64 0.47 -1.02 -8.70
N LEU A 65 0.61 -2.17 -8.06
CA LEU A 65 -0.47 -3.16 -7.91
C LEU A 65 -1.27 -2.98 -6.62
N VAL A 66 -0.59 -2.77 -5.51
CA VAL A 66 -1.18 -2.91 -4.16
C VAL A 66 -1.38 -1.58 -3.46
N TRP A 67 -0.45 -0.65 -3.61
CA TRP A 67 -0.44 0.59 -2.83
C TRP A 67 -1.72 1.42 -2.95
N PRO A 68 -2.31 1.63 -4.14
CA PRO A 68 -3.53 2.44 -4.24
C PRO A 68 -4.69 1.89 -3.43
N VAL A 69 -4.90 0.58 -3.45
CA VAL A 69 -5.97 -0.07 -2.69
C VAL A 69 -5.69 0.00 -1.19
N ALA A 70 -4.47 -0.29 -0.78
CA ALA A 70 -4.07 -0.32 0.62
C ALA A 70 -4.15 1.05 1.31
N PHE A 71 -3.99 2.14 0.57
CA PHE A 71 -3.93 3.49 1.14
C PHE A 71 -5.11 4.40 0.77
N SER A 72 -5.80 4.15 -0.33
CA SER A 72 -6.98 4.93 -0.72
C SER A 72 -8.24 4.53 0.03
N LEU A 73 -8.47 3.24 0.26
CA LEU A 73 -9.64 2.77 1.01
C LEU A 73 -9.69 3.27 2.46
N PRO A 74 -8.59 3.28 3.23
CA PRO A 74 -8.60 3.88 4.57
C PRO A 74 -8.98 5.36 4.58
N ALA A 75 -8.64 6.12 3.55
CA ALA A 75 -9.04 7.52 3.44
C ALA A 75 -10.56 7.65 3.33
N THR A 76 -11.20 6.81 2.52
CA THR A 76 -12.67 6.73 2.41
C THR A 76 -13.33 6.37 3.74
N PHE A 77 -12.82 5.38 4.44
CA PHE A 77 -13.37 4.97 5.74
C PHE A 77 -13.22 6.05 6.80
N ARG A 78 -12.09 6.77 6.82
CA ARG A 78 -11.89 7.91 7.71
C ARG A 78 -12.87 9.04 7.42
N ALA A 79 -13.10 9.34 6.14
CA ALA A 79 -14.10 10.32 5.73
C ALA A 79 -15.53 9.91 6.10
N ALA A 80 -15.81 8.61 6.15
CA ALA A 80 -17.10 8.04 6.57
C ALA A 80 -17.25 7.88 8.10
N GLY A 81 -16.27 8.33 8.90
CA GLY A 81 -16.30 8.24 10.36
C GLY A 81 -15.73 6.94 10.95
N ASP A 82 -15.26 6.02 10.14
CA ASP A 82 -14.68 4.72 10.57
C ASP A 82 -13.15 4.79 10.78
N ALA A 83 -12.68 5.89 11.32
CA ALA A 83 -11.25 6.11 11.54
C ALA A 83 -10.62 5.14 12.56
N LYS A 84 -11.38 4.76 13.61
CA LYS A 84 -10.89 3.89 14.68
C LYS A 84 -10.51 2.51 14.18
N MET A 85 -11.35 1.89 13.36
CA MET A 85 -11.06 0.57 12.81
C MET A 85 -9.92 0.60 11.79
N CYS A 86 -9.84 1.64 10.98
CA CYS A 86 -8.70 1.85 10.09
C CYS A 86 -7.38 1.93 10.84
N MET A 87 -7.37 2.65 11.97
CA MET A 87 -6.19 2.77 12.82
C MET A 87 -5.81 1.41 13.42
N ILE A 88 -6.76 0.67 13.98
CA ILE A 88 -6.51 -0.65 14.59
C ILE A 88 -5.94 -1.61 13.54
N ILE A 89 -6.57 -1.74 12.38
CA ILE A 89 -6.11 -2.62 11.30
C ILE A 89 -4.69 -2.23 10.86
N SER A 90 -4.43 -0.94 10.68
CA SER A 90 -3.13 -0.45 10.22
C SER A 90 -2.03 -0.69 11.25
N VAL A 91 -2.29 -0.45 12.53
CA VAL A 91 -1.31 -0.65 13.62
C VAL A 91 -1.00 -2.14 13.80
N ILE A 92 -2.02 -2.99 13.88
CA ILE A 92 -1.84 -4.44 14.04
C ILE A 92 -1.09 -5.02 12.84
N SER A 93 -1.49 -4.67 11.62
CA SER A 93 -0.83 -5.12 10.40
C SER A 93 0.63 -4.70 10.37
N MET A 94 0.94 -3.45 10.71
CA MET A 94 2.30 -2.94 10.75
C MET A 94 3.16 -3.69 11.78
N TRP A 95 2.66 -3.93 12.98
CA TRP A 95 3.40 -4.65 14.03
C TRP A 95 3.67 -6.11 13.64
N ILE A 96 2.68 -6.83 13.14
CA ILE A 96 2.81 -8.24 12.81
C ILE A 96 3.67 -8.41 11.55
N PHE A 97 3.26 -7.79 10.44
CA PHE A 97 3.84 -8.07 9.14
C PHE A 97 5.12 -7.29 8.88
N ARG A 98 5.17 -6.04 9.27
CA ARG A 98 6.35 -5.22 9.00
C ARG A 98 7.50 -5.46 9.96
N ILE A 99 7.22 -5.68 11.23
CA ILE A 99 8.25 -5.88 12.26
C ILE A 99 8.61 -7.35 12.39
N ILE A 100 7.65 -8.22 12.68
CA ILE A 100 7.90 -9.64 12.95
C ILE A 100 8.36 -10.36 11.69
N PHE A 101 7.63 -10.22 10.58
CA PHE A 101 8.00 -10.85 9.31
C PHE A 101 9.28 -10.29 8.72
N SER A 102 9.54 -9.00 8.88
CA SER A 102 10.80 -8.38 8.48
C SER A 102 11.99 -9.03 9.19
N TYR A 103 11.87 -9.26 10.49
CA TYR A 103 12.90 -9.92 11.27
C TYR A 103 13.08 -11.39 10.85
N ILE A 104 11.98 -12.12 10.66
CA ILE A 104 12.01 -13.53 10.24
C ILE A 104 12.63 -13.67 8.84
N LEU A 105 12.14 -12.93 7.86
CA LEU A 105 12.62 -12.99 6.48
C LEU A 105 14.06 -12.47 6.35
N GLY A 106 14.39 -11.40 7.06
CA GLY A 106 15.74 -10.83 7.02
C GLY A 106 16.80 -11.71 7.64
N LYS A 107 16.51 -12.30 8.79
CA LYS A 107 17.47 -13.04 9.59
C LYS A 107 17.42 -14.55 9.34
N TYR A 108 16.26 -15.17 9.45
CA TYR A 108 16.11 -16.62 9.39
C TYR A 108 16.06 -17.19 7.97
N VAL A 109 15.42 -16.50 7.05
CA VAL A 109 15.37 -16.91 5.63
C VAL A 109 16.61 -16.44 4.87
N GLY A 110 17.37 -15.51 5.41
CA GLY A 110 18.61 -15.02 4.81
C GLY A 110 18.43 -14.08 3.63
N MET A 111 17.23 -13.49 3.47
CA MET A 111 16.96 -12.54 2.39
C MET A 111 17.59 -11.15 2.62
N GLY A 112 18.06 -10.86 3.84
CA GLY A 112 18.68 -9.58 4.17
C GLY A 112 17.73 -8.40 3.97
N VAL A 113 18.21 -7.36 3.32
CA VAL A 113 17.43 -6.13 3.03
C VAL A 113 16.20 -6.42 2.18
N LEU A 114 16.30 -7.33 1.21
CA LEU A 114 15.16 -7.72 0.38
C LEU A 114 14.03 -8.34 1.21
N GLY A 115 14.35 -9.08 2.27
CA GLY A 115 13.37 -9.64 3.20
C GLY A 115 12.53 -8.57 3.89
N VAL A 116 13.12 -7.44 4.26
CA VAL A 116 12.41 -6.29 4.83
C VAL A 116 11.41 -5.70 3.84
N TRP A 117 11.79 -5.58 2.58
CA TRP A 117 10.90 -5.08 1.52
C TRP A 117 9.77 -6.06 1.20
N VAL A 118 10.05 -7.36 1.19
CA VAL A 118 9.03 -8.40 1.03
C VAL A 118 8.01 -8.34 2.18
N ALA A 119 8.47 -8.20 3.42
CA ALA A 119 7.60 -8.05 4.59
C ALA A 119 6.69 -6.80 4.47
N MET A 120 7.23 -5.70 3.98
CA MET A 120 6.46 -4.48 3.73
C MET A 120 5.35 -4.69 2.69
N VAL A 121 5.64 -5.40 1.61
CA VAL A 121 4.64 -5.71 0.58
C VAL A 121 3.58 -6.68 1.10
N ILE A 122 3.95 -7.65 1.92
CA ILE A 122 3.00 -8.53 2.60
C ILE A 122 2.06 -7.72 3.50
N ASP A 123 2.58 -6.76 4.27
CA ASP A 123 1.76 -5.82 5.05
C ASP A 123 0.75 -5.07 4.16
N TRP A 124 1.18 -4.56 3.03
CA TRP A 124 0.29 -3.87 2.08
C TRP A 124 -0.81 -4.78 1.52
N ILE A 125 -0.46 -6.01 1.16
CA ILE A 125 -1.42 -6.99 0.63
C ILE A 125 -2.47 -7.34 1.68
N VAL A 126 -2.05 -7.65 2.90
CA VAL A 126 -2.98 -7.98 4.00
C VAL A 126 -3.88 -6.79 4.33
N ARG A 127 -3.32 -5.61 4.38
CA ARG A 127 -4.07 -4.36 4.61
C ARG A 127 -5.09 -4.11 3.52
N ALA A 128 -4.69 -4.27 2.25
CA ALA A 128 -5.58 -4.15 1.11
C ALA A 128 -6.73 -5.16 1.19
N ILE A 129 -6.44 -6.42 1.50
CA ILE A 129 -7.46 -7.47 1.67
C ILE A 129 -8.44 -7.12 2.79
N CYS A 130 -7.95 -6.72 3.95
CA CYS A 130 -8.78 -6.33 5.09
C CYS A 130 -9.71 -5.16 4.73
N PHE A 131 -9.21 -4.15 4.07
CA PHE A 131 -10.00 -2.99 3.67
C PHE A 131 -11.00 -3.30 2.55
N VAL A 132 -10.63 -4.14 1.58
CA VAL A 132 -11.55 -4.59 0.54
C VAL A 132 -12.69 -5.41 1.12
N ILE A 133 -12.41 -6.36 2.02
CA ILE A 133 -13.43 -7.13 2.72
C ILE A 133 -14.37 -6.21 3.51
N ARG A 134 -13.81 -5.24 4.23
CA ARG A 134 -14.61 -4.27 4.98
C ARG A 134 -15.47 -3.38 4.07
N TYR A 135 -14.94 -2.98 2.92
CA TYR A 135 -15.68 -2.19 1.94
C TYR A 135 -16.90 -2.95 1.42
N PHE A 136 -16.72 -4.20 1.01
CA PHE A 136 -17.82 -5.04 0.50
C PHE A 136 -18.80 -5.50 1.59
N SER A 137 -18.34 -5.65 2.83
CA SER A 137 -19.23 -6.00 3.95
C SER A 137 -20.23 -4.88 4.31
N GLY A 138 -19.98 -3.66 3.84
CA GLY A 138 -20.84 -2.50 4.07
C GLY A 138 -20.89 -2.00 5.51
N ARG A 139 -20.12 -2.56 6.43
CA ARG A 139 -20.09 -2.19 7.86
C ARG A 139 -19.74 -0.73 8.11
N TRP A 140 -18.91 -0.14 7.27
CA TRP A 140 -18.56 1.27 7.32
C TRP A 140 -19.75 2.20 7.08
N LYS A 141 -20.78 1.72 6.35
CA LYS A 141 -22.01 2.47 6.08
C LYS A 141 -22.86 2.66 7.33
N HIS A 142 -22.88 1.67 8.22
CA HIS A 142 -23.62 1.74 9.48
C HIS A 142 -23.01 2.75 10.46
N GLN A 143 -21.71 2.88 10.49
CA GLN A 143 -21.03 3.86 11.33
C GLN A 143 -21.23 5.29 10.80
N ALA A 144 -21.28 5.47 9.50
CA ALA A 144 -21.61 6.75 8.88
C ALA A 144 -23.06 7.19 9.15
N LEU A 145 -23.93 6.26 9.54
CA LEU A 145 -25.34 6.55 9.91
C LEU A 145 -25.51 6.83 11.41
N ALA A 146 -24.56 6.40 12.24
CA ALA A 146 -24.63 6.54 13.70
C ALA A 146 -23.97 7.81 14.24
N GLY A 147 -23.28 8.59 13.43
CA GLY A 147 -22.70 9.90 13.74
C GLY A 147 -23.37 11.00 13.00
#